data_89f5e69a330359a947f293074d6941b7
#
_entry.id   89f5e69a330359a947f293074d6941b7
#
_cell.length_a   1.000
_cell.length_b   1.000
_cell.length_c   1.000
_cell.angle_alpha   90.00
_cell.angle_beta   90.00
_cell.angle_gamma   90.00
#
_symmetry.space_group_name_H-M   'P 1'
#
loop_
_entity.id
_entity.type
_entity.pdbx_description
1 polymer ?
#
loop_
_entity_poly.entity_id
_entity_poly.type
_entity_poly.pdbx_seq_one_letter_code
_entity_poly.pdbx_strand_id
1 'polypeptide(L)'
;SKLNSELLSKSVQNILAYSNGETINVKGDDVKGKKRNFLESIELQITLKNYDPQRDKRFSGTFKLPVIPKPSFAVCVLGSQSHCEKADQIGVDRMTIEDLKKFNKNKKIIKKFAKKYDAFLSSGALLKQIPRILGPGLTKAGKFPTLLDENDNVQEKVDAAKATIKFQMKKVMCMSLAVANVSMSEAEIALNVQLAVNFLVSLLKKNWQNIKVLYIKSTMGPPQQIYY
;
A
#
# COMPACT_ATOMS: atom_id res chain seq x y z
N SER A 1 -18.59 12.33 2.48
CA SER A 1 -17.40 12.25 3.32
C SER A 1 -17.45 13.33 4.40
N LYS A 2 -16.93 13.01 5.59
CA LYS A 2 -16.77 13.99 6.68
C LYS A 2 -15.40 14.70 6.65
N LEU A 3 -14.58 14.43 5.65
CA LEU A 3 -13.34 15.15 5.45
C LEU A 3 -13.63 16.58 4.98
N ASN A 4 -13.00 17.55 5.63
CA ASN A 4 -13.03 18.94 5.16
C ASN A 4 -12.11 19.08 3.95
N SER A 5 -12.68 19.44 2.82
CA SER A 5 -11.92 19.57 1.55
C SER A 5 -10.88 20.69 1.57
N GLU A 6 -11.18 21.79 2.24
CA GLU A 6 -10.24 22.92 2.39
C GLU A 6 -9.06 22.55 3.26
N LEU A 7 -9.32 21.88 4.39
CA LEU A 7 -8.27 21.38 5.29
C LEU A 7 -7.39 20.35 4.60
N LEU A 8 -7.97 19.42 3.83
CA LEU A 8 -7.25 18.44 3.06
C LEU A 8 -6.36 19.11 1.99
N SER A 9 -6.91 20.05 1.23
CA SER A 9 -6.18 20.79 0.21
C SER A 9 -5.00 21.56 0.81
N LYS A 10 -5.21 22.27 1.90
CA LYS A 10 -4.15 22.99 2.64
C LYS A 10 -3.07 22.05 3.16
N SER A 11 -3.46 20.90 3.67
CA SER A 11 -2.52 19.89 4.18
C SER A 11 -1.67 19.30 3.05
N VAL A 12 -2.26 19.03 1.89
CA VAL A 12 -1.54 18.57 0.70
C VAL A 12 -0.56 19.63 0.21
N GLN A 13 -0.98 20.91 0.14
CA GLN A 13 -0.10 22.03 -0.23
C GLN A 13 1.09 22.14 0.72
N ASN A 14 0.89 22.02 2.02
CA ASN A 14 1.96 22.04 3.01
C ASN A 14 2.96 20.89 2.82
N ILE A 15 2.47 19.69 2.53
CA ILE A 15 3.34 18.53 2.26
C ILE A 15 4.19 18.76 1.02
N LEU A 16 3.60 19.24 -0.06
CA LEU A 16 4.33 19.51 -1.30
C LEU A 16 5.34 20.64 -1.15
N ALA A 17 4.98 21.72 -0.45
CA ALA A 17 5.87 22.83 -0.16
C ALA A 17 7.08 22.38 0.69
N TYR A 18 6.85 21.62 1.73
CA TYR A 18 7.92 21.04 2.55
C TYR A 18 8.88 20.15 1.74
N SER A 19 8.34 19.28 0.91
CA SER A 19 9.13 18.39 0.05
C SER A 19 9.92 19.14 -1.04
N ASN A 20 9.49 20.34 -1.39
CA ASN A 20 10.21 21.23 -2.32
C ASN A 20 11.28 22.11 -1.63
N GLY A 21 11.39 22.04 -0.32
CA GLY A 21 12.36 22.81 0.46
C GLY A 21 11.85 24.14 1.00
N GLU A 22 10.56 24.43 0.85
CA GLU A 22 9.93 25.64 1.36
C GLU A 22 9.65 25.55 2.87
N THR A 23 9.65 26.70 3.55
CA THR A 23 9.25 26.76 4.96
C THR A 23 7.74 26.69 5.09
N ILE A 24 7.24 25.84 5.96
CA ILE A 24 5.82 25.71 6.26
C ILE A 24 5.55 25.98 7.74
N ASN A 25 4.34 26.45 8.05
CA ASN A 25 3.90 26.59 9.43
C ASN A 25 3.17 25.32 9.90
N VAL A 26 3.66 24.72 10.99
CA VAL A 26 3.07 23.54 11.61
C VAL A 26 2.71 23.90 13.05
N LYS A 27 1.43 24.04 13.35
CA LYS A 27 0.91 24.37 14.70
C LYS A 27 1.51 25.61 15.35
N GLY A 28 1.86 26.60 14.55
CA GLY A 28 2.45 27.85 15.02
C GLY A 28 3.96 27.95 14.88
N ASP A 29 4.64 26.83 14.63
CA ASP A 29 6.09 26.79 14.42
C ASP A 29 6.44 26.79 12.94
N ASP A 30 7.44 27.56 12.56
CA ASP A 30 7.98 27.55 11.20
C ASP A 30 8.99 26.42 11.04
N VAL A 31 8.68 25.49 10.15
CA VAL A 31 9.52 24.32 9.87
C VAL A 31 10.10 24.45 8.46
N LYS A 32 11.44 24.48 8.38
CA LYS A 32 12.15 24.54 7.11
C LYS A 32 12.06 23.21 6.37
N GLY A 33 11.56 23.27 5.14
CA GLY A 33 11.50 22.12 4.25
C GLY A 33 12.87 21.69 3.74
N LYS A 34 12.93 20.47 3.20
CA LYS A 34 14.13 19.92 2.58
C LYS A 34 13.73 18.99 1.43
N LYS A 35 14.26 19.28 0.25
CA LYS A 35 14.14 18.39 -0.90
C LYS A 35 15.03 17.16 -0.69
N ARG A 36 14.47 15.97 -0.90
CA ARG A 36 15.17 14.69 -0.76
C ARG A 36 15.63 14.18 -2.12
N ASN A 37 16.63 13.30 -2.10
CA ASN A 37 17.19 12.67 -3.32
C ASN A 37 16.38 11.43 -3.77
N PHE A 38 15.25 11.15 -3.15
CA PHE A 38 14.36 10.06 -3.49
C PHE A 38 12.92 10.56 -3.58
N LEU A 39 12.07 9.81 -4.28
CA LEU A 39 10.66 10.11 -4.38
C LEU A 39 9.95 9.74 -3.07
N GLU A 40 9.56 10.74 -2.30
CA GLU A 40 8.83 10.53 -1.04
C GLU A 40 7.40 10.05 -1.31
N SER A 41 6.96 9.08 -0.52
CA SER A 41 5.56 8.65 -0.48
C SER A 41 4.76 9.59 0.42
N ILE A 42 3.49 9.77 0.11
CA ILE A 42 2.52 10.40 1.02
C ILE A 42 1.75 9.30 1.71
N GLU A 43 1.85 9.25 3.03
CA GLU A 43 1.27 8.22 3.87
C GLU A 43 0.03 8.73 4.58
N LEU A 44 -1.01 7.91 4.59
CA LEU A 44 -2.21 8.09 5.42
C LEU A 44 -2.00 7.33 6.73
N GLN A 45 -2.03 8.07 7.85
CA GLN A 45 -1.95 7.51 9.20
C GLN A 45 -3.33 7.58 9.85
N ILE A 46 -3.77 6.46 10.36
CA ILE A 46 -5.11 6.25 10.88
C ILE A 46 -5.03 5.79 12.33
N THR A 47 -5.75 6.48 13.20
CA THR A 47 -5.94 6.02 14.58
C THR A 47 -7.43 5.75 14.79
N LEU A 48 -7.75 4.53 15.24
CA LEU A 48 -9.10 4.08 15.52
C LEU A 48 -9.49 4.34 16.98
N LYS A 49 -10.79 4.35 17.25
CA LYS A 49 -11.37 4.40 18.60
C LYS A 49 -12.58 3.48 18.68
N ASN A 50 -12.97 3.12 19.89
CA ASN A 50 -14.13 2.24 20.15
C ASN A 50 -14.03 0.91 19.40
N TYR A 51 -12.84 0.38 19.30
CA TYR A 51 -12.52 -0.88 18.63
C TYR A 51 -11.57 -1.70 19.50
N ASP A 52 -11.92 -2.96 19.77
CA ASP A 52 -11.07 -3.87 20.54
C ASP A 52 -10.29 -4.80 19.58
N PRO A 53 -8.96 -4.62 19.41
CA PRO A 53 -8.17 -5.46 18.51
C PRO A 53 -8.12 -6.94 18.89
N GLN A 54 -8.45 -7.27 20.13
CA GLN A 54 -8.44 -8.65 20.64
C GLN A 54 -9.78 -9.34 20.47
N ARG A 55 -10.88 -8.63 20.67
CA ARG A 55 -12.25 -9.19 20.67
C ARG A 55 -12.98 -8.95 19.36
N ASP A 56 -12.86 -7.77 18.79
CA ASP A 56 -13.53 -7.43 17.55
C ASP A 56 -12.87 -8.13 16.34
N LYS A 57 -13.71 -8.49 15.37
CA LYS A 57 -13.23 -9.07 14.12
C LYS A 57 -12.30 -8.08 13.40
N ARG A 58 -11.09 -8.51 13.13
CA ARG A 58 -10.12 -7.71 12.35
C ARG A 58 -10.60 -7.62 10.93
N PHE A 59 -10.68 -6.39 10.42
CA PHE A 59 -11.03 -6.16 9.03
C PHE A 59 -9.80 -6.22 8.12
N SER A 60 -10.03 -6.61 6.89
CA SER A 60 -9.07 -6.55 5.81
C SER A 60 -9.80 -6.24 4.52
N GLY A 61 -9.25 -5.35 3.72
CA GLY A 61 -9.81 -5.00 2.43
C GLY A 61 -8.75 -4.41 1.52
N THR A 62 -8.98 -4.55 0.21
CA THR A 62 -8.13 -3.99 -0.82
C THR A 62 -8.93 -3.01 -1.67
N PHE A 63 -8.30 -1.94 -2.10
CA PHE A 63 -8.92 -0.90 -2.92
C PHE A 63 -7.95 -0.45 -4.01
N LYS A 64 -8.43 -0.35 -5.24
CA LYS A 64 -7.65 0.16 -6.37
C LYS A 64 -7.79 1.68 -6.45
N LEU A 65 -6.68 2.39 -6.29
CA LEU A 65 -6.63 3.84 -6.45
C LEU A 65 -6.66 4.24 -7.92
N PRO A 66 -7.24 5.40 -8.27
CA PRO A 66 -7.24 5.89 -9.64
C PRO A 66 -5.87 6.29 -10.16
N VAL A 67 -4.96 6.75 -9.27
CA VAL A 67 -3.59 7.13 -9.62
C VAL A 67 -2.62 6.23 -8.86
N ILE A 68 -1.62 5.70 -9.55
CA ILE A 68 -0.61 4.80 -8.95
C ILE A 68 0.21 5.56 -7.90
N PRO A 69 0.16 5.15 -6.61
CA PRO A 69 0.86 5.87 -5.54
C PRO A 69 2.37 5.63 -5.54
N LYS A 70 2.84 4.48 -6.02
CA LYS A 70 4.25 4.09 -6.02
C LYS A 70 4.69 3.63 -7.40
N PRO A 71 5.35 4.48 -8.21
CA PRO A 71 5.75 4.14 -9.58
C PRO A 71 6.80 3.02 -9.63
N SER A 72 7.75 2.99 -8.69
CA SER A 72 8.80 1.96 -8.60
C SER A 72 8.34 0.73 -7.80
N PHE A 73 7.22 0.17 -8.19
CA PHE A 73 6.63 -0.99 -7.53
C PHE A 73 7.09 -2.28 -8.20
N ALA A 74 7.76 -3.16 -7.46
CA ALA A 74 8.28 -4.42 -7.96
C ALA A 74 7.23 -5.54 -7.79
N VAL A 75 6.89 -6.18 -8.88
CA VAL A 75 5.96 -7.33 -8.91
C VAL A 75 6.70 -8.56 -9.41
N CYS A 76 6.42 -9.72 -8.82
CA CYS A 76 6.91 -11.01 -9.26
C CYS A 76 5.75 -11.93 -9.60
N VAL A 77 5.82 -12.58 -10.76
CA VAL A 77 4.83 -13.56 -11.22
C VAL A 77 5.29 -14.96 -10.81
N LEU A 78 4.44 -15.65 -10.05
CA LEU A 78 4.63 -17.04 -9.64
C LEU A 78 3.66 -17.89 -10.46
N GLY A 79 4.11 -18.51 -11.54
CA GLY A 79 3.17 -19.11 -12.46
C GLY A 79 3.66 -20.35 -13.18
N SER A 80 2.77 -20.89 -14.02
CA SER A 80 3.08 -21.87 -15.03
C SER A 80 4.05 -21.28 -16.06
N GLN A 81 4.59 -22.13 -16.93
CA GLN A 81 5.48 -21.69 -17.99
C GLN A 81 4.85 -20.63 -18.89
N SER A 82 3.57 -20.78 -19.22
CA SER A 82 2.81 -19.79 -19.99
C SER A 82 2.79 -18.40 -19.35
N HIS A 83 2.51 -18.32 -18.04
CA HIS A 83 2.54 -17.06 -17.30
C HIS A 83 3.96 -16.47 -17.22
N CYS A 84 4.97 -17.32 -17.08
CA CYS A 84 6.36 -16.88 -17.08
C CYS A 84 6.79 -16.28 -18.41
N GLU A 85 6.39 -16.88 -19.53
CA GLU A 85 6.66 -16.36 -20.87
C GLU A 85 5.98 -14.99 -21.09
N LYS A 86 4.71 -14.85 -20.68
CA LYS A 86 4.00 -13.56 -20.72
C LYS A 86 4.68 -12.49 -19.85
N ALA A 87 5.17 -12.88 -18.67
CA ALA A 87 5.91 -11.97 -17.78
C ALA A 87 7.24 -11.54 -18.39
N ASP A 88 7.97 -12.43 -19.05
CA ASP A 88 9.23 -12.10 -19.74
C ASP A 88 9.01 -11.10 -20.87
N GLN A 89 7.91 -11.20 -21.62
CA GLN A 89 7.57 -10.28 -22.70
C GLN A 89 7.39 -8.84 -22.22
N ILE A 90 6.92 -8.64 -21.00
CA ILE A 90 6.69 -7.32 -20.39
C ILE A 90 7.80 -6.89 -19.42
N GLY A 91 8.85 -7.69 -19.27
CA GLY A 91 10.00 -7.38 -18.41
C GLY A 91 9.71 -7.48 -16.91
N VAL A 92 8.74 -8.29 -16.51
CA VAL A 92 8.40 -8.55 -15.09
C VAL A 92 9.12 -9.81 -14.62
N ASP A 93 9.70 -9.75 -13.43
CA ASP A 93 10.36 -10.89 -12.80
C ASP A 93 9.37 -12.04 -12.58
N ARG A 94 9.84 -13.25 -12.78
CA ARG A 94 9.04 -14.47 -12.68
C ARG A 94 9.76 -15.56 -11.91
N MET A 95 9.00 -16.50 -11.37
CA MET A 95 9.52 -17.73 -10.77
C MET A 95 8.57 -18.89 -11.05
N THR A 96 9.16 -20.06 -11.31
CA THR A 96 8.43 -21.31 -11.44
C THR A 96 8.29 -22.03 -10.10
N ILE A 97 7.48 -23.10 -10.05
CA ILE A 97 7.39 -23.98 -8.87
C ILE A 97 8.76 -24.52 -8.46
N GLU A 98 9.56 -24.91 -9.44
CA GLU A 98 10.88 -25.49 -9.20
C GLU A 98 11.82 -24.48 -8.53
N ASP A 99 11.80 -23.23 -8.96
CA ASP A 99 12.57 -22.16 -8.34
C ASP A 99 12.14 -21.90 -6.90
N LEU A 100 10.85 -21.99 -6.61
CA LEU A 100 10.31 -21.83 -5.25
C LEU A 100 10.71 -23.01 -4.35
N LYS A 101 10.74 -24.23 -4.88
CA LYS A 101 11.19 -25.43 -4.15
C LYS A 101 12.66 -25.34 -3.75
N LYS A 102 13.51 -24.65 -4.53
CA LYS A 102 14.93 -24.43 -4.22
C LYS A 102 15.15 -23.66 -2.92
N PHE A 103 14.16 -22.92 -2.45
CA PHE A 103 14.26 -22.23 -1.15
C PHE A 103 14.23 -23.16 0.05
N ASN A 104 13.84 -24.43 -0.11
CA ASN A 104 13.81 -25.46 0.94
C ASN A 104 13.18 -24.99 2.26
N LYS A 105 12.15 -24.17 2.20
CA LYS A 105 11.48 -23.54 3.35
C LYS A 105 12.41 -22.71 4.25
N ASN A 106 13.55 -22.27 3.74
CA ASN A 106 14.49 -21.47 4.51
C ASN A 106 13.90 -20.09 4.80
N LYS A 107 13.59 -19.86 6.07
CA LYS A 107 12.92 -18.62 6.54
C LYS A 107 13.72 -17.35 6.22
N LYS A 108 15.05 -17.41 6.24
CA LYS A 108 15.92 -16.25 5.94
C LYS A 108 15.86 -15.88 4.46
N ILE A 109 15.93 -16.87 3.58
CA ILE A 109 15.87 -16.68 2.13
C ILE A 109 14.48 -16.18 1.71
N ILE A 110 13.42 -16.79 2.24
CA ILE A 110 12.03 -16.39 1.97
C ILE A 110 11.76 -14.95 2.46
N LYS A 111 12.33 -14.57 3.60
CA LYS A 111 12.21 -13.19 4.09
C LYS A 111 12.93 -12.18 3.18
N LYS A 112 14.11 -12.52 2.65
CA LYS A 112 14.81 -11.69 1.66
C LYS A 112 14.00 -11.59 0.36
N PHE A 113 13.48 -12.69 -0.11
CA PHE A 113 12.61 -12.75 -1.29
C PHE A 113 11.35 -11.89 -1.14
N ALA A 114 10.65 -12.01 0.00
CA ALA A 114 9.48 -11.19 0.31
C ALA A 114 9.79 -9.69 0.41
N LYS A 115 11.02 -9.32 0.79
CA LYS A 115 11.45 -7.92 0.84
C LYS A 115 11.82 -7.35 -0.53
N LYS A 116 12.31 -8.20 -1.45
CA LYS A 116 12.73 -7.79 -2.79
C LYS A 116 11.55 -7.27 -3.61
N TYR A 117 10.38 -7.87 -3.45
CA TYR A 117 9.18 -7.55 -4.22
C TYR A 117 8.10 -6.92 -3.35
N ASP A 118 7.34 -6.01 -3.93
CA ASP A 118 6.22 -5.33 -3.26
C ASP A 118 4.92 -6.14 -3.35
N ALA A 119 4.72 -6.87 -4.42
CA ALA A 119 3.56 -7.74 -4.62
C ALA A 119 3.90 -8.98 -5.45
N PHE A 120 3.03 -9.98 -5.36
CA PHE A 120 3.13 -11.22 -6.11
C PHE A 120 1.82 -11.50 -6.83
N LEU A 121 1.92 -12.04 -8.05
CA LEU A 121 0.82 -12.61 -8.79
C LEU A 121 1.07 -14.11 -8.93
N SER A 122 0.05 -14.93 -8.80
CA SER A 122 0.17 -16.39 -8.90
C SER A 122 -0.96 -17.02 -9.69
N SER A 123 -0.63 -18.04 -10.48
CA SER A 123 -1.65 -18.86 -11.12
C SER A 123 -2.50 -19.61 -10.08
N GLY A 124 -3.76 -19.90 -10.42
CA GLY A 124 -4.71 -20.54 -9.50
C GLY A 124 -4.25 -21.89 -8.99
N ALA A 125 -3.60 -22.68 -9.84
CA ALA A 125 -3.04 -23.99 -9.49
C ALA A 125 -1.93 -23.88 -8.44
N LEU A 126 -1.06 -22.87 -8.56
CA LEU A 126 0.05 -22.62 -7.66
C LEU A 126 -0.36 -21.94 -6.36
N LEU A 127 -1.37 -21.12 -6.39
CA LEU A 127 -1.82 -20.33 -5.24
C LEU A 127 -2.08 -21.20 -4.00
N LYS A 128 -2.67 -22.38 -4.21
CA LYS A 128 -2.95 -23.36 -3.15
C LYS A 128 -1.70 -24.07 -2.64
N GLN A 129 -0.66 -24.17 -3.47
CA GLN A 129 0.59 -24.86 -3.14
C GLN A 129 1.62 -23.96 -2.45
N ILE A 130 1.56 -22.65 -2.68
CA ILE A 130 2.52 -21.67 -2.13
C ILE A 130 2.67 -21.77 -0.61
N PRO A 131 1.61 -21.84 0.21
CA PRO A 131 1.77 -21.99 1.66
C PRO A 131 2.49 -23.28 2.06
N ARG A 132 2.39 -24.33 1.26
CA ARG A 132 3.08 -25.62 1.50
C ARG A 132 4.55 -25.57 1.11
N ILE A 133 4.90 -24.79 0.06
CA ILE A 133 6.25 -24.68 -0.49
C ILE A 133 7.07 -23.64 0.30
N LEU A 134 6.52 -22.44 0.50
CA LEU A 134 7.20 -21.31 1.13
C LEU A 134 6.85 -21.15 2.62
N GLY A 135 5.82 -21.86 3.11
CA GLY A 135 5.32 -21.67 4.47
C GLY A 135 4.64 -20.32 4.67
N PRO A 136 4.54 -19.82 5.91
CA PRO A 136 3.79 -18.62 6.24
C PRO A 136 4.54 -17.30 5.94
N GLY A 137 5.72 -17.33 5.32
CA GLY A 137 6.59 -16.18 5.13
C GLY A 137 5.93 -15.02 4.36
N LEU A 138 5.28 -15.31 3.24
CA LEU A 138 4.58 -14.29 2.44
C LEU A 138 3.32 -13.77 3.14
N THR A 139 2.57 -14.64 3.79
CA THR A 139 1.35 -14.26 4.53
C THR A 139 1.69 -13.35 5.72
N LYS A 140 2.76 -13.67 6.46
CA LYS A 140 3.23 -12.82 7.58
C LYS A 140 3.75 -11.47 7.12
N ALA A 141 4.33 -11.39 5.93
CA ALA A 141 4.76 -10.13 5.33
C ALA A 141 3.58 -9.29 4.79
N GLY A 142 2.36 -9.85 4.73
CA GLY A 142 1.19 -9.21 4.12
C GLY A 142 1.22 -9.18 2.60
N LYS A 143 2.04 -10.03 1.97
CA LYS A 143 2.29 -10.07 0.53
C LYS A 143 1.85 -11.40 -0.10
N PHE A 144 0.76 -11.97 0.40
CA PHE A 144 0.22 -13.18 -0.20
C PHE A 144 -0.16 -12.94 -1.67
N PRO A 145 0.15 -13.84 -2.60
CA PRO A 145 -0.09 -13.62 -4.02
C PRO A 145 -1.56 -13.42 -4.38
N THR A 146 -1.79 -12.56 -5.37
CA THR A 146 -3.11 -12.36 -5.98
C THR A 146 -3.29 -13.35 -7.14
N LEU A 147 -4.51 -13.81 -7.34
CA LEU A 147 -4.85 -14.74 -8.42
C LEU A 147 -4.59 -14.11 -9.79
N LEU A 148 -3.96 -14.88 -10.67
CA LEU A 148 -3.75 -14.59 -12.07
C LEU A 148 -4.35 -15.74 -12.88
N ASP A 149 -5.43 -15.49 -13.61
CA ASP A 149 -6.04 -16.47 -14.50
C ASP A 149 -5.29 -16.58 -15.82
N GLU A 150 -5.41 -17.72 -16.50
CA GLU A 150 -4.67 -17.97 -17.75
C GLU A 150 -5.05 -17.00 -18.88
N ASN A 151 -6.29 -16.52 -18.88
CA ASN A 151 -6.80 -15.57 -19.86
C ASN A 151 -6.54 -14.11 -19.48
N ASP A 152 -6.03 -13.84 -18.29
CA ASP A 152 -5.75 -12.50 -17.85
C ASP A 152 -4.58 -11.86 -18.60
N ASN A 153 -4.70 -10.56 -18.85
CA ASN A 153 -3.58 -9.76 -19.31
C ASN A 153 -2.65 -9.47 -18.13
N VAL A 154 -1.43 -10.04 -18.19
CA VAL A 154 -0.45 -9.87 -17.11
C VAL A 154 -0.10 -8.41 -16.86
N GLN A 155 0.02 -7.60 -17.91
CA GLN A 155 0.31 -6.15 -17.79
C GLN A 155 -0.79 -5.42 -17.01
N GLU A 156 -2.05 -5.69 -17.31
CA GLU A 156 -3.19 -5.09 -16.59
C GLU A 156 -3.22 -5.50 -15.12
N LYS A 157 -2.91 -6.75 -14.82
CA LYS A 157 -2.82 -7.24 -13.43
C LYS A 157 -1.65 -6.64 -12.68
N VAL A 158 -0.52 -6.43 -13.31
CA VAL A 158 0.64 -5.74 -12.72
C VAL A 158 0.29 -4.29 -12.43
N ASP A 159 -0.33 -3.57 -13.36
CA ASP A 159 -0.75 -2.19 -13.18
C ASP A 159 -1.81 -2.05 -12.08
N ALA A 160 -2.75 -2.99 -12.01
CA ALA A 160 -3.74 -3.06 -10.93
C ALA A 160 -3.07 -3.29 -9.57
N ALA A 161 -2.06 -4.16 -9.49
CA ALA A 161 -1.31 -4.40 -8.26
C ALA A 161 -0.55 -3.16 -7.79
N LYS A 162 0.03 -2.39 -8.70
CA LYS A 162 0.69 -1.11 -8.39
C LYS A 162 -0.26 -0.06 -7.81
N ALA A 163 -1.50 -0.03 -8.27
CA ALA A 163 -2.53 0.92 -7.84
C ALA A 163 -3.32 0.45 -6.60
N THR A 164 -3.23 -0.81 -6.23
CA THR A 164 -4.00 -1.38 -5.13
C THR A 164 -3.33 -1.10 -3.78
N ILE A 165 -4.13 -0.61 -2.84
CA ILE A 165 -3.77 -0.47 -1.43
C ILE A 165 -4.50 -1.51 -0.60
N LYS A 166 -3.87 -1.94 0.48
CA LYS A 166 -4.44 -2.94 1.39
C LYS A 166 -4.59 -2.37 2.79
N PHE A 167 -5.81 -2.31 3.26
CA PHE A 167 -6.12 -2.06 4.66
C PHE A 167 -6.16 -3.39 5.41
N GLN A 168 -5.31 -3.56 6.38
CA GLN A 168 -5.30 -4.74 7.22
C GLN A 168 -5.14 -4.35 8.68
N MET A 169 -6.13 -4.64 9.49
CA MET A 169 -6.05 -4.42 10.91
C MET A 169 -5.15 -5.46 11.56
N LYS A 170 -4.25 -4.97 12.39
CA LYS A 170 -3.35 -5.78 13.23
C LYS A 170 -3.84 -5.76 14.69
N LYS A 171 -2.99 -6.16 15.63
CA LYS A 171 -3.28 -6.15 17.08
C LYS A 171 -3.26 -4.75 17.71
N VAL A 172 -3.14 -3.70 16.92
CA VAL A 172 -3.08 -2.29 17.36
C VAL A 172 -4.12 -1.46 16.63
N MET A 173 -4.57 -0.37 17.25
CA MET A 173 -5.58 0.54 16.69
C MET A 173 -5.01 1.60 15.75
N CYS A 174 -3.73 1.52 15.42
CA CYS A 174 -3.06 2.42 14.49
C CYS A 174 -2.64 1.67 13.24
N MET A 175 -2.79 2.31 12.08
CA MET A 175 -2.31 1.78 10.81
C MET A 175 -1.82 2.91 9.93
N SER A 176 -0.91 2.58 9.03
CA SER A 176 -0.34 3.51 8.07
C SER A 176 -0.16 2.82 6.72
N LEU A 177 -0.44 3.54 5.65
CA LEU A 177 -0.24 3.07 4.28
C LEU A 177 0.04 4.23 3.32
N ALA A 178 0.82 3.95 2.28
CA ALA A 178 1.10 4.92 1.23
C ALA A 178 -0.10 5.04 0.28
N VAL A 179 -0.56 6.25 0.03
CA VAL A 179 -1.71 6.54 -0.85
C VAL A 179 -1.35 7.43 -2.03
N ALA A 180 -0.18 8.06 -2.00
CA ALA A 180 0.30 8.96 -3.05
C ALA A 180 1.81 9.13 -2.96
N ASN A 181 2.37 9.96 -3.84
CA ASN A 181 3.75 10.41 -3.80
C ASN A 181 3.85 11.92 -4.09
N VAL A 182 4.99 12.52 -3.78
CA VAL A 182 5.19 13.98 -3.90
C VAL A 182 5.33 14.47 -5.34
N SER A 183 5.45 13.60 -6.34
CA SER A 183 5.47 13.97 -7.76
C SER A 183 4.09 14.11 -8.38
N MET A 184 3.05 13.68 -7.67
CA MET A 184 1.65 13.80 -8.09
C MET A 184 1.17 15.25 -7.91
N SER A 185 0.16 15.64 -8.70
CA SER A 185 -0.51 16.93 -8.52
C SER A 185 -1.33 16.96 -7.22
N GLU A 186 -1.61 18.16 -6.72
CA GLU A 186 -2.45 18.36 -5.53
C GLU A 186 -3.82 17.69 -5.68
N ALA A 187 -4.45 17.83 -6.84
CA ALA A 187 -5.75 17.22 -7.12
C ALA A 187 -5.72 15.70 -7.10
N GLU A 188 -4.68 15.08 -7.67
CA GLU A 188 -4.50 13.63 -7.67
C GLU A 188 -4.27 13.08 -6.27
N ILE A 189 -3.46 13.76 -5.46
CA ILE A 189 -3.20 13.38 -4.06
C ILE A 189 -4.49 13.47 -3.25
N ALA A 190 -5.21 14.59 -3.36
CA ALA A 190 -6.47 14.79 -2.64
C ALA A 190 -7.52 13.73 -3.02
N LEU A 191 -7.63 13.40 -4.30
CA LEU A 191 -8.54 12.36 -4.78
C LEU A 191 -8.20 10.99 -4.19
N ASN A 192 -6.95 10.59 -4.25
CA ASN A 192 -6.48 9.32 -3.69
C ASN A 192 -6.76 9.24 -2.18
N VAL A 193 -6.47 10.30 -1.43
CA VAL A 193 -6.71 10.35 0.02
C VAL A 193 -8.20 10.24 0.33
N GLN A 194 -9.05 10.97 -0.37
CA GLN A 194 -10.51 10.93 -0.16
C GLN A 194 -11.07 9.53 -0.42
N LEU A 195 -10.70 8.92 -1.53
CA LEU A 195 -11.17 7.58 -1.88
C LEU A 195 -10.67 6.51 -0.92
N ALA A 196 -9.41 6.60 -0.51
CA ALA A 196 -8.83 5.69 0.48
C ALA A 196 -9.56 5.79 1.83
N VAL A 197 -9.85 7.00 2.30
CA VAL A 197 -10.58 7.22 3.55
C VAL A 197 -12.03 6.74 3.46
N ASN A 198 -12.71 7.02 2.36
CA ASN A 198 -14.09 6.56 2.15
C ASN A 198 -14.18 5.03 2.16
N PHE A 199 -13.23 4.36 1.52
CA PHE A 199 -13.15 2.91 1.55
C PHE A 199 -12.87 2.36 2.96
N LEU A 200 -11.93 2.95 3.69
CA LEU A 200 -11.65 2.59 5.07
C LEU A 200 -12.91 2.70 5.95
N VAL A 201 -13.63 3.81 5.84
CA VAL A 201 -14.88 4.03 6.60
C VAL A 201 -15.91 2.95 6.32
N SER A 202 -16.01 2.49 5.07
CA SER A 202 -16.91 1.40 4.69
C SER A 202 -16.55 0.05 5.33
N LEU A 203 -15.27 -0.17 5.68
CA LEU A 203 -14.82 -1.38 6.36
C LEU A 203 -15.07 -1.37 7.88
N LEU A 204 -15.24 -0.21 8.46
CA LEU A 204 -15.44 -0.06 9.91
C LEU A 204 -16.89 -0.32 10.33
N LYS A 205 -17.10 -0.99 11.47
CA LYS A 205 -18.43 -1.32 11.99
C LYS A 205 -19.33 -0.11 12.20
N LYS A 206 -18.78 0.95 12.79
CA LYS A 206 -19.49 2.18 13.14
C LYS A 206 -19.07 3.36 12.24
N ASN A 207 -18.55 3.07 11.05
CA ASN A 207 -18.12 4.08 10.10
C ASN A 207 -17.23 5.16 10.75
N TRP A 208 -17.56 6.43 10.60
CA TRP A 208 -16.77 7.54 11.12
C TRP A 208 -16.61 7.55 12.64
N GLN A 209 -17.51 6.94 13.38
CA GLN A 209 -17.42 6.85 14.85
C GLN A 209 -16.24 5.98 15.34
N ASN A 210 -15.72 5.11 14.50
CA ASN A 210 -14.53 4.33 14.81
C ASN A 210 -13.21 5.05 14.49
N ILE A 211 -13.25 6.21 13.84
CA ILE A 211 -12.06 7.00 13.54
C ILE A 211 -11.84 8.02 14.63
N LYS A 212 -10.65 7.99 15.24
CA LYS A 212 -10.21 8.98 16.22
C LYS A 212 -9.58 10.18 15.54
N VAL A 213 -8.60 9.94 14.68
CA VAL A 213 -7.82 10.97 14.02
C VAL A 213 -7.20 10.42 12.73
N LEU A 214 -7.08 11.28 11.73
CA LEU A 214 -6.38 10.99 10.48
C LEU A 214 -5.28 12.03 10.24
N TYR A 215 -4.11 11.55 9.86
CA TYR A 215 -2.98 12.36 9.42
C TYR A 215 -2.54 11.96 8.03
N ILE A 216 -2.04 12.92 7.27
CA ILE A 216 -1.25 12.66 6.07
C ILE A 216 0.14 13.27 6.26
N LYS A 217 1.16 12.61 5.75
CA LYS A 217 2.54 13.09 5.80
C LYS A 217 3.34 12.57 4.63
N SER A 218 4.38 13.30 4.23
CA SER A 218 5.44 12.73 3.40
C SER A 218 6.37 11.86 4.26
N THR A 219 7.18 11.01 3.61
CA THR A 219 8.07 10.06 4.32
C THR A 219 8.93 10.74 5.39
N MET A 220 9.50 11.90 5.09
CA MET A 220 10.39 12.64 6.01
C MET A 220 9.79 13.95 6.52
N GLY A 221 8.56 14.26 6.15
CA GLY A 221 7.90 15.50 6.53
C GLY A 221 7.10 15.40 7.82
N PRO A 222 6.66 16.55 8.36
CA PRO A 222 5.79 16.60 9.53
C PRO A 222 4.38 16.12 9.18
N PRO A 223 3.67 15.47 10.13
CA PRO A 223 2.30 15.03 9.91
C PRO A 223 1.33 16.23 9.84
N GLN A 224 0.38 16.14 8.92
CA GLN A 224 -0.71 17.10 8.76
C GLN A 224 -2.03 16.44 9.15
N GLN A 225 -2.73 16.99 10.13
CA GLN A 225 -4.01 16.44 10.59
C GLN A 225 -5.13 16.84 9.65
N ILE A 226 -5.89 15.85 9.17
CA ILE A 226 -7.00 16.05 8.22
C ILE A 226 -8.36 15.70 8.81
N TYR A 227 -8.40 15.07 9.97
CA TYR A 227 -9.63 14.74 10.71
C TYR A 227 -9.35 14.68 12.21
N TYR A 228 -10.28 15.24 13.03
CA TYR A 228 -10.19 15.39 14.48
C TYR A 228 -11.17 14.48 15.22
#